data_730617193a2f9c14e2895b29ba8cba4c
#
_entry.id   730617193a2f9c14e2895b29ba8cba4c
#
_cell.length_a   1.000
_cell.length_b   1.000
_cell.length_c   1.000
_cell.angle_alpha   90.00
_cell.angle_beta   90.00
_cell.angle_gamma   90.00
#
_symmetry.space_group_name_H-M   'P 1'
#
loop_
_entity.id
_entity.type
_entity.pdbx_description
1 polymer ?
#
loop_
_entity_poly.entity_id
_entity_poly.type
_entity_poly.pdbx_seq_one_letter_code
_entity_poly.pdbx_strand_id
1 'polypeptide(L)'
;MCAEIVPARPEDAPQAARLIAATDTDLFRWYTGGDLNLWVEVSEHEWRSQSGIYSHTMSHVIRRESDVVGLLVAYSFPRNAGIDWSLGSSRARLGSPRLSRIDLVRSVASFLFPRHPEDAFYVQNIAVSPPARGGGLGQRLMERAFELGRAEGCRTCHLDVDSSTPTVQFYERLGFRVLVRTEVPSIPSVHAHYRMVIEL
;
A
#
# COMPACT_ATOMS: atom_id res chain seq x y z
N MET A 1 4.43 25.76 8.16
CA MET A 1 3.47 24.95 8.95
C MET A 1 3.99 23.53 9.04
N CYS A 2 3.93 22.93 10.23
CA CYS A 2 4.40 21.56 10.43
C CYS A 2 3.41 20.60 9.73
N ALA A 3 3.88 19.72 8.87
CA ALA A 3 3.05 18.70 8.23
C ALA A 3 2.66 17.67 9.29
N GLU A 4 1.38 17.56 9.62
CA GLU A 4 0.87 16.64 10.63
C GLU A 4 0.42 15.33 9.98
N ILE A 5 0.66 14.20 10.66
CA ILE A 5 0.13 12.90 10.26
C ILE A 5 -1.20 12.70 11.00
N VAL A 6 -2.28 12.59 10.25
CA VAL A 6 -3.64 12.47 10.79
C VAL A 6 -4.36 11.25 10.22
N PRO A 7 -5.37 10.71 10.91
CA PRO A 7 -6.24 9.69 10.34
C PRO A 7 -6.84 10.17 9.01
N ALA A 8 -6.90 9.27 8.04
CA ALA A 8 -7.46 9.56 6.73
C ALA A 8 -8.98 9.71 6.77
N ARG A 9 -9.53 10.36 5.75
CA ARG A 9 -10.98 10.60 5.59
C ARG A 9 -11.45 10.10 4.22
N PRO A 10 -12.74 9.77 4.05
CA PRO A 10 -13.29 9.38 2.75
C PRO A 10 -13.02 10.40 1.64
N GLU A 11 -13.01 11.70 1.96
CA GLU A 11 -12.81 12.81 1.03
C GLU A 11 -11.39 12.86 0.43
N ASP A 12 -10.42 12.21 1.07
CA ASP A 12 -9.04 12.11 0.58
C ASP A 12 -8.90 11.22 -0.66
N ALA A 13 -9.91 10.42 -0.96
CA ALA A 13 -9.88 9.39 -1.98
C ALA A 13 -9.25 9.82 -3.32
N PRO A 14 -9.58 10.98 -3.92
CA PRO A 14 -9.01 11.34 -5.23
C PRO A 14 -7.50 11.55 -5.19
N GLN A 15 -6.96 12.07 -4.07
CA GLN A 15 -5.53 12.33 -3.94
C GLN A 15 -4.79 11.06 -3.46
N ALA A 16 -5.38 10.35 -2.50
CA ALA A 16 -4.85 9.09 -1.98
C ALA A 16 -4.72 8.02 -3.07
N ALA A 17 -5.75 7.86 -3.91
CA ALA A 17 -5.75 6.87 -5.00
C ALA A 17 -4.60 7.09 -5.99
N ARG A 18 -4.29 8.33 -6.34
CA ARG A 18 -3.13 8.65 -7.20
C ARG A 18 -1.81 8.30 -6.53
N LEU A 19 -1.69 8.57 -5.23
CA LEU A 19 -0.50 8.20 -4.46
C LEU A 19 -0.37 6.67 -4.34
N ILE A 20 -1.46 5.94 -4.12
CA ILE A 20 -1.47 4.47 -4.13
C ILE A 20 -1.00 3.94 -5.49
N ALA A 21 -1.57 4.44 -6.59
CA ALA A 21 -1.18 4.02 -7.94
C ALA A 21 0.30 4.30 -8.26
N ALA A 22 0.92 5.26 -7.59
CA ALA A 22 2.33 5.60 -7.76
C ALA A 22 3.29 4.73 -6.92
N THR A 23 2.80 3.87 -6.01
CA THR A 23 3.66 3.03 -5.17
C THR A 23 4.27 1.86 -5.94
N ASP A 24 3.53 1.30 -6.90
CA ASP A 24 4.00 0.22 -7.78
C ASP A 24 3.29 0.30 -9.14
N THR A 25 3.74 1.22 -9.97
CA THR A 25 3.11 1.52 -11.25
C THR A 25 3.10 0.33 -12.20
N ASP A 26 4.17 -0.46 -12.22
CA ASP A 26 4.32 -1.58 -13.16
C ASP A 26 3.42 -2.76 -12.76
N LEU A 27 3.32 -3.07 -11.48
CA LEU A 27 2.38 -4.04 -10.95
C LEU A 27 0.94 -3.66 -11.27
N PHE A 28 0.56 -2.40 -11.04
CA PHE A 28 -0.81 -1.95 -11.27
C PHE A 28 -1.17 -1.84 -12.76
N ARG A 29 -0.23 -1.50 -13.62
CA ARG A 29 -0.40 -1.61 -15.08
C ARG A 29 -0.61 -3.05 -15.50
N TRP A 30 0.14 -3.98 -14.93
CA TRP A 30 -0.06 -5.38 -15.22
C TRP A 30 -1.46 -5.85 -14.79
N TYR A 31 -1.94 -5.46 -13.61
CA TYR A 31 -3.30 -5.77 -13.16
C TYR A 31 -4.37 -5.28 -14.13
N THR A 32 -4.21 -4.08 -14.66
CA THR A 32 -5.22 -3.40 -15.46
C THR A 32 -5.03 -3.54 -16.98
N GLY A 33 -3.97 -4.26 -17.43
CA GLY A 33 -3.66 -4.36 -18.86
C GLY A 33 -3.14 -3.06 -19.47
N GLY A 34 -2.48 -2.23 -18.64
CA GLY A 34 -1.90 -0.95 -19.04
C GLY A 34 -2.70 0.28 -18.62
N ASP A 35 -3.98 0.14 -18.28
CA ASP A 35 -4.84 1.26 -17.86
C ASP A 35 -4.68 1.59 -16.37
N LEU A 36 -3.68 2.42 -16.06
CA LEU A 36 -3.43 2.85 -14.68
C LEU A 36 -4.61 3.67 -14.11
N ASN A 37 -5.40 4.36 -14.96
CA ASN A 37 -6.55 5.12 -14.49
C ASN A 37 -7.62 4.20 -13.89
N LEU A 38 -7.80 2.99 -14.45
CA LEU A 38 -8.68 2.00 -13.86
C LEU A 38 -8.24 1.64 -12.44
N TRP A 39 -6.91 1.55 -12.16
CA TRP A 39 -6.45 1.28 -10.80
C TRP A 39 -6.68 2.45 -9.86
N VAL A 40 -6.58 3.69 -10.35
CA VAL A 40 -6.95 4.89 -9.58
C VAL A 40 -8.44 4.84 -9.22
N GLU A 41 -9.33 4.54 -10.18
CA GLU A 41 -10.77 4.40 -9.92
C GLU A 41 -11.06 3.30 -8.87
N VAL A 42 -10.43 2.14 -8.99
CA VAL A 42 -10.51 1.05 -7.99
C VAL A 42 -10.07 1.55 -6.62
N SER A 43 -8.90 2.18 -6.55
CA SER A 43 -8.35 2.70 -5.29
C SER A 43 -9.26 3.74 -4.65
N GLU A 44 -9.90 4.62 -5.43
CA GLU A 44 -10.86 5.60 -4.91
C GLU A 44 -12.09 4.95 -4.28
N HIS A 45 -12.65 3.91 -4.91
CA HIS A 45 -13.81 3.23 -4.38
C HIS A 45 -13.48 2.44 -3.11
N GLU A 46 -12.35 1.71 -3.13
CA GLU A 46 -11.89 0.97 -1.95
C GLU A 46 -11.50 1.91 -0.79
N TRP A 47 -10.95 3.10 -1.08
CA TRP A 47 -10.64 4.10 -0.05
C TRP A 47 -11.87 4.57 0.71
N ARG A 48 -12.98 4.83 0.00
CA ARG A 48 -14.24 5.29 0.62
C ARG A 48 -14.97 4.19 1.39
N SER A 49 -14.63 2.94 1.15
CA SER A 49 -15.21 1.79 1.85
C SER A 49 -14.69 1.69 3.28
N GLN A 50 -15.51 1.11 4.18
CA GLN A 50 -15.10 0.83 5.55
C GLN A 50 -14.15 -0.37 5.65
N SER A 51 -14.19 -1.29 4.68
CA SER A 51 -13.45 -2.55 4.67
C SER A 51 -12.65 -2.82 3.40
N GLY A 52 -12.60 -1.86 2.48
CA GLY A 52 -11.85 -2.01 1.22
C GLY A 52 -10.35 -2.17 1.46
N ILE A 53 -9.66 -2.76 0.48
CA ILE A 53 -8.22 -3.04 0.57
C ILE A 53 -7.33 -1.81 0.79
N TYR A 54 -7.87 -0.63 0.52
CA TYR A 54 -7.22 0.68 0.74
C TYR A 54 -8.05 1.59 1.64
N SER A 55 -8.91 1.00 2.48
CA SER A 55 -9.85 1.77 3.31
C SER A 55 -9.16 2.92 4.07
N HIS A 56 -9.81 4.09 4.07
CA HIS A 56 -9.40 5.21 4.90
C HIS A 56 -9.36 4.87 6.39
N THR A 57 -10.13 3.85 6.85
CA THR A 57 -10.18 3.44 8.26
C THR A 57 -8.89 2.82 8.79
N MET A 58 -8.02 2.34 7.91
CA MET A 58 -6.69 1.81 8.26
C MET A 58 -5.55 2.67 7.73
N SER A 59 -5.87 3.91 7.35
CA SER A 59 -4.94 4.79 6.66
C SER A 59 -4.68 6.08 7.43
N HIS A 60 -3.48 6.62 7.25
CA HIS A 60 -3.08 7.93 7.75
C HIS A 60 -2.57 8.77 6.57
N VAL A 61 -2.76 10.07 6.66
CA VAL A 61 -2.30 11.01 5.63
C VAL A 61 -1.50 12.15 6.23
N ILE A 62 -0.60 12.69 5.42
CA ILE A 62 0.05 13.99 5.71
C ILE A 62 -0.67 15.04 4.90
N ARG A 63 -1.17 16.07 5.58
CA ARG A 63 -1.81 17.23 4.93
C ARG A 63 -0.91 18.46 4.95
N ARG A 64 -0.96 19.17 3.83
CA ARG A 64 -0.52 20.57 3.74
C ARG A 64 -1.68 21.36 3.17
N GLU A 65 -2.28 22.22 4.00
CA GLU A 65 -3.52 22.92 3.65
C GLU A 65 -4.64 21.94 3.29
N SER A 66 -5.12 21.94 2.04
CA SER A 66 -6.13 21.00 1.52
C SER A 66 -5.54 19.75 0.88
N ASP A 67 -4.21 19.70 0.69
CA ASP A 67 -3.58 18.65 -0.11
C ASP A 67 -3.08 17.48 0.73
N VAL A 68 -3.36 16.27 0.27
CA VAL A 68 -2.73 15.04 0.76
C VAL A 68 -1.38 14.89 0.08
N VAL A 69 -0.32 15.18 0.83
CA VAL A 69 1.07 15.12 0.31
C VAL A 69 1.80 13.83 0.69
N GLY A 70 1.21 13.00 1.54
CA GLY A 70 1.72 11.68 1.89
C GLY A 70 0.63 10.79 2.43
N LEU A 71 0.80 9.49 2.30
CA LEU A 71 -0.11 8.49 2.85
C LEU A 71 0.63 7.27 3.40
N LEU A 72 -0.03 6.60 4.34
CA LEU A 72 0.31 5.30 4.89
C LEU A 72 -0.98 4.48 4.91
N VAL A 73 -0.98 3.31 4.26
CA VAL A 73 -2.00 2.26 4.38
C VAL A 73 -1.33 1.09 5.09
N ALA A 74 -1.79 0.78 6.30
CA ALA A 74 -1.16 -0.26 7.11
C ALA A 74 -2.15 -0.89 8.10
N TYR A 75 -1.90 -2.14 8.48
CA TYR A 75 -2.79 -2.90 9.36
C TYR A 75 -2.03 -4.04 10.07
N SER A 76 -2.57 -4.46 11.21
CA SER A 76 -2.16 -5.69 11.89
C SER A 76 -2.88 -6.92 11.32
N PHE A 77 -2.36 -8.11 11.58
CA PHE A 77 -2.99 -9.36 11.14
C PHE A 77 -4.46 -9.53 11.60
N PRO A 78 -4.86 -9.24 12.86
CA PRO A 78 -6.27 -9.28 13.25
C PRO A 78 -7.17 -8.37 12.41
N ARG A 79 -6.71 -7.21 12.00
CA ARG A 79 -7.45 -6.31 11.11
C ARG A 79 -7.56 -6.83 9.68
N ASN A 80 -6.57 -7.60 9.23
CA ASN A 80 -6.58 -8.22 7.90
C ASN A 80 -7.84 -9.09 7.67
N ALA A 81 -8.35 -9.75 8.70
CA ALA A 81 -9.57 -10.55 8.62
C ALA A 81 -10.83 -9.73 8.27
N GLY A 82 -10.82 -8.42 8.53
CA GLY A 82 -11.90 -7.50 8.18
C GLY A 82 -11.78 -6.82 6.81
N ILE A 83 -10.67 -7.05 6.08
CA ILE A 83 -10.46 -6.43 4.77
C ILE A 83 -11.23 -7.19 3.69
N ASP A 84 -12.01 -6.45 2.91
CA ASP A 84 -12.67 -7.00 1.70
C ASP A 84 -11.69 -7.07 0.54
N TRP A 85 -11.04 -8.20 0.40
CA TRP A 85 -10.12 -8.50 -0.70
C TRP A 85 -10.80 -8.72 -2.05
N SER A 86 -12.14 -8.82 -2.08
CA SER A 86 -12.90 -9.05 -3.32
C SER A 86 -13.06 -7.81 -4.20
N LEU A 87 -12.63 -6.64 -3.75
CA LEU A 87 -12.89 -5.35 -4.38
C LEU A 87 -14.40 -5.05 -4.47
N GLY A 88 -15.14 -5.36 -3.42
CA GLY A 88 -16.60 -5.25 -3.40
C GLY A 88 -17.11 -3.85 -3.71
N SER A 89 -16.49 -2.81 -3.16
CA SER A 89 -16.85 -1.42 -3.42
C SER A 89 -16.62 -1.02 -4.87
N SER A 90 -15.49 -1.42 -5.45
CA SER A 90 -15.17 -1.18 -6.86
C SER A 90 -16.12 -1.96 -7.77
N ARG A 91 -16.42 -3.21 -7.41
CA ARG A 91 -17.31 -4.08 -8.17
C ARG A 91 -18.73 -3.54 -8.24
N ALA A 92 -19.22 -2.97 -7.14
CA ALA A 92 -20.52 -2.33 -7.08
C ALA A 92 -20.65 -1.09 -8.01
N ARG A 93 -19.55 -0.40 -8.28
CA ARG A 93 -19.50 0.84 -9.06
C ARG A 93 -19.08 0.63 -10.51
N LEU A 94 -18.05 -0.19 -10.74
CA LEU A 94 -17.43 -0.37 -12.05
C LEU A 94 -17.98 -1.59 -12.80
N GLY A 95 -18.62 -2.50 -12.09
CA GLY A 95 -19.14 -3.76 -12.60
C GLY A 95 -18.06 -4.85 -12.75
N SER A 96 -18.46 -6.11 -12.58
CA SER A 96 -17.56 -7.26 -12.64
C SER A 96 -16.77 -7.39 -13.95
N PRO A 97 -17.33 -7.11 -15.14
CA PRO A 97 -16.57 -7.24 -16.39
C PRO A 97 -15.32 -6.36 -16.45
N ARG A 98 -15.34 -5.13 -15.89
CA ARG A 98 -14.17 -4.24 -15.86
C ARG A 98 -13.07 -4.76 -14.92
N LEU A 99 -13.42 -5.57 -13.91
CA LEU A 99 -12.50 -6.07 -12.91
C LEU A 99 -12.00 -7.50 -13.19
N SER A 100 -12.57 -8.19 -14.19
CA SER A 100 -12.26 -9.60 -14.45
C SER A 100 -10.77 -9.89 -14.68
N ARG A 101 -10.10 -8.99 -15.41
CA ARG A 101 -8.65 -9.09 -15.61
C ARG A 101 -7.90 -8.90 -14.30
N ILE A 102 -8.29 -7.93 -13.49
CA ILE A 102 -7.67 -7.65 -12.18
C ILE A 102 -7.78 -8.89 -11.28
N ASP A 103 -8.95 -9.52 -11.23
CA ASP A 103 -9.17 -10.73 -10.44
C ASP A 103 -8.25 -11.88 -10.87
N LEU A 104 -8.18 -12.14 -12.18
CA LEU A 104 -7.33 -13.17 -12.74
C LEU A 104 -5.85 -12.91 -12.42
N VAL A 105 -5.40 -11.70 -12.66
CA VAL A 105 -3.98 -11.34 -12.49
C VAL A 105 -3.59 -11.31 -11.02
N ARG A 106 -4.46 -10.84 -10.13
CA ARG A 106 -4.21 -10.86 -8.68
C ARG A 106 -4.07 -12.27 -8.12
N SER A 107 -4.77 -13.25 -8.68
CA SER A 107 -4.60 -14.64 -8.26
C SER A 107 -3.18 -15.15 -8.54
N VAL A 108 -2.57 -14.73 -9.66
CA VAL A 108 -1.17 -15.02 -9.99
C VAL A 108 -0.23 -14.15 -9.15
N ALA A 109 -0.54 -12.87 -8.98
CA ALA A 109 0.27 -11.94 -8.19
C ALA A 109 0.36 -12.32 -6.70
N SER A 110 -0.58 -13.13 -6.18
CA SER A 110 -0.53 -13.61 -4.80
C SER A 110 0.76 -14.38 -4.46
N PHE A 111 1.44 -14.94 -5.45
CA PHE A 111 2.75 -15.57 -5.27
C PHE A 111 3.87 -14.56 -4.97
N LEU A 112 3.69 -13.28 -5.32
CA LEU A 112 4.65 -12.22 -4.99
C LEU A 112 4.58 -11.81 -3.51
N PHE A 113 3.42 -12.03 -2.87
CA PHE A 113 3.11 -11.53 -1.55
C PHE A 113 2.90 -12.68 -0.56
N PRO A 114 3.98 -13.23 0.03
CA PRO A 114 3.85 -14.31 1.02
C PRO A 114 3.01 -13.86 2.22
N ARG A 115 2.33 -14.81 2.85
CA ARG A 115 1.59 -14.54 4.09
C ARG A 115 2.54 -13.98 5.15
N HIS A 116 2.09 -12.94 5.85
CA HIS A 116 2.80 -12.39 7.00
C HIS A 116 2.36 -13.08 8.30
N PRO A 117 3.20 -13.12 9.32
CA PRO A 117 2.88 -13.71 10.62
C PRO A 117 1.70 -13.00 11.30
N GLU A 118 1.03 -13.70 12.22
CA GLU A 118 -0.12 -13.15 12.96
C GLU A 118 0.26 -12.00 13.89
N ASP A 119 1.51 -11.96 14.35
CA ASP A 119 2.07 -10.88 15.16
C ASP A 119 2.75 -9.77 14.36
N ALA A 120 2.49 -9.72 13.06
CA ALA A 120 3.05 -8.71 12.17
C ALA A 120 2.12 -7.51 11.98
N PHE A 121 2.73 -6.33 11.95
CA PHE A 121 2.14 -5.12 11.36
C PHE A 121 2.59 -5.02 9.91
N TYR A 122 1.65 -4.80 8.99
CA TYR A 122 1.95 -4.77 7.57
C TYR A 122 1.72 -3.39 6.97
N VAL A 123 2.75 -2.84 6.35
CA VAL A 123 2.67 -1.61 5.56
C VAL A 123 2.35 -1.98 4.11
N GLN A 124 1.11 -1.77 3.72
CA GLN A 124 0.64 -2.10 2.37
C GLN A 124 1.05 -1.06 1.34
N ASN A 125 0.86 0.23 1.66
CA ASN A 125 1.30 1.34 0.80
C ASN A 125 1.84 2.47 1.65
N ILE A 126 2.93 3.05 1.19
CA ILE A 126 3.46 4.31 1.70
C ILE A 126 3.92 5.16 0.52
N ALA A 127 3.48 6.41 0.49
CA ALA A 127 3.85 7.32 -0.57
C ALA A 127 4.00 8.76 -0.06
N VAL A 128 4.90 9.50 -0.71
CA VAL A 128 5.03 10.95 -0.56
C VAL A 128 5.01 11.55 -1.96
N SER A 129 4.15 12.55 -2.17
CA SER A 129 4.03 13.25 -3.44
C SER A 129 5.38 13.83 -3.87
N PRO A 130 5.74 13.78 -5.16
CA PRO A 130 7.05 14.22 -5.63
C PRO A 130 7.48 15.62 -5.13
N PRO A 131 6.61 16.65 -5.15
CA PRO A 131 7.01 17.98 -4.65
C PRO A 131 7.28 18.06 -3.14
N ALA A 132 6.83 17.06 -2.37
CA ALA A 132 7.00 17.02 -0.92
C ALA A 132 8.14 16.10 -0.47
N ARG A 133 8.83 15.44 -1.39
CA ARG A 133 9.97 14.56 -1.09
C ARG A 133 11.18 15.33 -0.59
N GLY A 134 12.15 14.62 0.01
CA GLY A 134 13.39 15.20 0.53
C GLY A 134 13.27 15.83 1.94
N GLY A 135 12.04 16.01 2.47
CA GLY A 135 11.80 16.60 3.78
C GLY A 135 11.56 15.59 4.93
N GLY A 136 12.01 14.34 4.82
CA GLY A 136 11.86 13.34 5.88
C GLY A 136 10.43 12.78 6.06
N LEU A 137 9.46 13.16 5.22
CA LEU A 137 8.07 12.76 5.42
C LEU A 137 7.85 11.25 5.31
N GLY A 138 8.59 10.56 4.44
CA GLY A 138 8.54 9.10 4.34
C GLY A 138 8.99 8.41 5.63
N GLN A 139 10.06 8.91 6.24
CA GLN A 139 10.55 8.41 7.53
C GLN A 139 9.49 8.61 8.64
N ARG A 140 8.89 9.79 8.72
CA ARG A 140 7.83 10.08 9.69
C ARG A 140 6.60 9.17 9.53
N LEU A 141 6.22 8.84 8.28
CA LEU A 141 5.15 7.87 8.02
C LEU A 141 5.53 6.47 8.51
N MET A 142 6.80 6.05 8.33
CA MET A 142 7.27 4.76 8.85
C MET A 142 7.35 4.76 10.38
N GLU A 143 7.80 5.83 11.01
CA GLU A 143 7.77 6.00 12.47
C GLU A 143 6.33 5.85 13.00
N ARG A 144 5.36 6.46 12.29
CA ARG A 144 3.94 6.30 12.61
C ARG A 144 3.47 4.85 12.47
N ALA A 145 3.90 4.14 11.44
CA ALA A 145 3.61 2.71 11.27
C ALA A 145 4.16 1.89 12.45
N PHE A 146 5.38 2.17 12.91
CA PHE A 146 5.99 1.50 14.07
C PHE A 146 5.22 1.78 15.37
N GLU A 147 4.78 3.03 15.58
CA GLU A 147 3.93 3.39 16.74
C GLU A 147 2.63 2.60 16.75
N LEU A 148 1.95 2.54 15.59
CA LEU A 148 0.70 1.80 15.43
C LEU A 148 0.91 0.30 15.67
N GLY A 149 1.95 -0.29 15.08
CA GLY A 149 2.26 -1.70 15.25
C GLY A 149 2.52 -2.06 16.72
N ARG A 150 3.32 -1.25 17.42
CA ARG A 150 3.55 -1.45 18.87
C ARG A 150 2.27 -1.31 19.69
N ALA A 151 1.44 -0.31 19.37
CA ALA A 151 0.18 -0.09 20.08
C ALA A 151 -0.82 -1.24 19.87
N GLU A 152 -0.74 -1.94 18.74
CA GLU A 152 -1.53 -3.13 18.44
C GLU A 152 -0.87 -4.45 18.92
N GLY A 153 0.27 -4.36 19.62
CA GLY A 153 0.98 -5.52 20.18
C GLY A 153 1.75 -6.35 19.13
N CYS A 154 1.99 -5.80 17.96
CA CYS A 154 2.78 -6.47 16.93
C CYS A 154 4.27 -6.48 17.31
N ARG A 155 4.96 -7.58 16.95
CA ARG A 155 6.40 -7.77 17.24
C ARG A 155 7.29 -7.36 16.08
N THR A 156 6.74 -7.39 14.88
CA THR A 156 7.46 -7.10 13.64
C THR A 156 6.65 -6.19 12.73
N CYS A 157 7.36 -5.39 11.92
CA CYS A 157 6.76 -4.65 10.82
C CYS A 157 7.27 -5.20 9.49
N HIS A 158 6.34 -5.50 8.59
CA HIS A 158 6.61 -6.08 7.27
C HIS A 158 6.14 -5.15 6.16
N LEU A 159 6.80 -5.22 5.02
CA LEU A 159 6.38 -4.60 3.77
C LEU A 159 6.86 -5.43 2.58
N ASP A 160 6.26 -5.20 1.42
CA ASP A 160 6.78 -5.68 0.14
C ASP A 160 7.18 -4.50 -0.73
N VAL A 161 8.30 -4.63 -1.43
CA VAL A 161 8.84 -3.58 -2.29
C VAL A 161 9.43 -4.19 -3.56
N ASP A 162 9.18 -3.54 -4.70
CA ASP A 162 9.85 -3.87 -5.95
C ASP A 162 11.38 -3.79 -5.77
N SER A 163 12.06 -4.90 -6.04
CA SER A 163 13.50 -5.07 -5.80
C SER A 163 14.39 -4.18 -6.69
N SER A 164 13.84 -3.61 -7.75
CA SER A 164 14.57 -2.76 -8.71
C SER A 164 14.55 -1.27 -8.31
N THR A 165 13.74 -0.89 -7.31
CA THR A 165 13.58 0.52 -6.95
C THR A 165 14.61 1.00 -5.93
N PRO A 166 15.01 2.29 -5.96
CA PRO A 166 15.88 2.85 -4.93
C PRO A 166 15.21 2.92 -3.55
N THR A 167 13.92 2.64 -3.47
CA THR A 167 13.16 2.60 -2.21
C THR A 167 13.64 1.48 -1.28
N VAL A 168 14.22 0.41 -1.82
CA VAL A 168 14.87 -0.65 -1.03
C VAL A 168 15.91 -0.05 -0.07
N GLN A 169 16.80 0.81 -0.58
CA GLN A 169 17.82 1.47 0.24
C GLN A 169 17.23 2.40 1.31
N PHE A 170 16.06 2.99 1.06
CA PHE A 170 15.35 3.78 2.07
C PHE A 170 14.94 2.89 3.25
N TYR A 171 14.38 1.71 2.99
CA TYR A 171 13.99 0.78 4.05
C TYR A 171 15.21 0.17 4.78
N GLU A 172 16.28 -0.15 4.06
CA GLU A 172 17.53 -0.61 4.69
C GLU A 172 18.10 0.42 5.67
N ARG A 173 18.09 1.71 5.32
CA ARG A 173 18.51 2.78 6.26
C ARG A 173 17.62 2.91 7.49
N LEU A 174 16.36 2.48 7.42
CA LEU A 174 15.46 2.40 8.57
C LEU A 174 15.67 1.14 9.41
N GLY A 175 16.54 0.22 8.98
CA GLY A 175 16.85 -1.02 9.69
C GLY A 175 16.08 -2.24 9.20
N PHE A 176 15.30 -2.12 8.13
CA PHE A 176 14.68 -3.29 7.50
C PHE A 176 15.73 -4.20 6.87
N ARG A 177 15.49 -5.49 6.95
CA ARG A 177 16.27 -6.53 6.25
C ARG A 177 15.39 -7.29 5.30
N VAL A 178 15.95 -7.78 4.21
CA VAL A 178 15.26 -8.68 3.28
C VAL A 178 15.04 -10.02 3.96
N LEU A 179 13.77 -10.45 3.99
CA LEU A 179 13.36 -11.76 4.52
C LEU A 179 13.29 -12.80 3.40
N VAL A 180 12.67 -12.44 2.29
CA VAL A 180 12.52 -13.30 1.11
C VAL A 180 12.44 -12.47 -0.16
N ARG A 181 12.92 -13.02 -1.27
CA ARG A 181 12.73 -12.52 -2.63
C ARG A 181 11.73 -13.41 -3.34
N THR A 182 10.71 -12.77 -3.91
CA THR A 182 9.66 -13.43 -4.68
C THR A 182 9.65 -12.90 -6.11
N GLU A 183 9.28 -13.75 -7.06
CA GLU A 183 9.15 -13.36 -8.47
C GLU A 183 8.13 -14.24 -9.19
N VAL A 184 7.60 -13.75 -10.30
CA VAL A 184 6.81 -14.52 -11.25
C VAL A 184 7.62 -14.61 -12.55
N PRO A 185 8.42 -15.68 -12.76
CA PRO A 185 9.41 -15.76 -13.84
C PRO A 185 8.82 -15.63 -15.25
N SER A 186 7.54 -16.00 -15.42
CA SER A 186 6.83 -15.93 -16.70
C SER A 186 6.30 -14.54 -17.06
N ILE A 187 6.52 -13.53 -16.22
CA ILE A 187 5.99 -12.17 -16.39
C ILE A 187 7.10 -11.13 -16.27
N PRO A 188 7.88 -10.91 -17.33
CA PRO A 188 9.05 -10.02 -17.30
C PRO A 188 8.72 -8.54 -16.99
N SER A 189 7.46 -8.12 -17.17
CA SER A 189 7.01 -6.75 -16.88
C SER A 189 6.76 -6.47 -15.40
N VAL A 190 6.83 -7.49 -14.55
CA VAL A 190 6.72 -7.36 -13.10
C VAL A 190 8.03 -7.80 -12.48
N HIS A 191 8.70 -6.87 -11.83
CA HIS A 191 9.97 -7.12 -11.17
C HIS A 191 9.78 -8.06 -9.98
N ALA A 192 10.87 -8.67 -9.54
CA ALA A 192 10.89 -9.38 -8.28
C ALA A 192 10.59 -8.42 -7.11
N HIS A 193 9.96 -8.94 -6.06
CA HIS A 193 9.71 -8.18 -4.85
C HIS A 193 10.53 -8.71 -3.69
N TYR A 194 10.94 -7.82 -2.80
CA TYR A 194 11.48 -8.17 -1.50
C TYR A 194 10.40 -8.02 -0.44
N ARG A 195 10.11 -9.10 0.31
CA ARG A 195 9.53 -8.97 1.62
C ARG A 195 10.62 -8.49 2.56
N MET A 196 10.43 -7.32 3.15
CA MET A 196 11.35 -6.78 4.15
C MET A 196 10.69 -6.75 5.53
N VAL A 197 11.52 -6.87 6.57
CA VAL A 197 11.07 -6.96 7.97
C VAL A 197 11.99 -6.18 8.89
N ILE A 198 11.38 -5.58 9.93
CA ILE A 198 12.06 -4.98 11.08
C ILE A 198 11.33 -5.40 12.36
N GLU A 199 12.04 -5.52 13.48
CA GLU A 199 11.45 -5.70 14.80
C GLU A 199 10.96 -4.37 15.36
N LEU A 200 9.81 -4.38 16.08
CA LEU A 200 9.15 -3.21 16.61
C LEU A 200 9.50 -2.92 18.08
#